data_f63d290701893f4bedf8d9c8623643a9
#
_entry.id   f63d290701893f4bedf8d9c8623643a9
#
_cell.length_a   1.000
_cell.length_b   1.000
_cell.length_c   1.000
_cell.angle_alpha   90.00
_cell.angle_beta   90.00
_cell.angle_gamma   90.00
#
_symmetry.space_group_name_H-M   'P 1'
#
loop_
_entity.id
_entity.type
_entity.pdbx_description
1 polymer ?
#
loop_
_entity_poly.entity_id
_entity_poly.type
_entity_poly.pdbx_seq_one_letter_code
_entity_poly.pdbx_strand_id
1 'polypeptide(L)'
;PFSRKQPMLAEHALLMNHQYFQQPIPCWNDLAIQTRAKFLLSNILEIWPAIGEIPTPRTAAGTSPVRLVFLGQDIGVDSWRDVAEKTTEAIIQIVDNFDEIANIMTSYLSRDPFPVANRQLTNGWYMNVNLSAASIKGYCRTLITRSGLTQNDWQVEER
;
A
#
# COMPACT_ATOMS: atom_id res chain seq x y z
N PRO A 1 -15.73 0.28 26.57
CA PRO A 1 -16.93 0.90 26.08
C PRO A 1 -16.91 0.85 24.56
N PHE A 2 -17.76 -0.01 24.03
CA PHE A 2 -17.89 -0.19 22.60
C PHE A 2 -18.40 1.10 21.97
N SER A 3 -17.67 1.67 21.05
CA SER A 3 -18.11 2.83 20.29
C SER A 3 -19.34 2.46 19.46
N ARG A 4 -20.22 3.42 19.21
CA ARG A 4 -21.42 3.25 18.37
C ARG A 4 -21.13 2.70 16.95
N LYS A 5 -19.85 2.69 16.54
CA LYS A 5 -19.40 2.19 15.23
C LYS A 5 -19.24 0.66 15.17
N GLN A 6 -19.24 -0.01 16.30
CA GLN A 6 -18.98 -1.46 16.34
C GLN A 6 -20.10 -2.33 15.76
N PRO A 7 -21.40 -2.05 16.02
CA PRO A 7 -22.46 -2.78 15.36
C PRO A 7 -22.36 -2.70 13.83
N MET A 8 -22.04 -1.53 13.30
CA MET A 8 -21.88 -1.33 11.85
C MET A 8 -20.70 -2.13 11.27
N LEU A 9 -19.61 -2.27 12.01
CA LEU A 9 -18.46 -3.10 11.58
C LEU A 9 -18.83 -4.59 11.59
N ALA A 10 -19.62 -5.03 12.58
CA ALA A 10 -20.12 -6.40 12.64
C ALA A 10 -21.06 -6.71 11.46
N GLU A 11 -21.99 -5.81 11.17
CA GLU A 11 -22.88 -5.90 10.01
C GLU A 11 -22.09 -5.92 8.70
N HIS A 12 -21.09 -5.06 8.57
CA HIS A 12 -20.26 -5.02 7.37
C HIS A 12 -19.46 -6.31 7.19
N ALA A 13 -18.87 -6.85 8.25
CA ALA A 13 -18.13 -8.10 8.20
C ALA A 13 -19.04 -9.29 7.81
N LEU A 14 -20.28 -9.32 8.28
CA LEU A 14 -21.26 -10.32 7.91
C LEU A 14 -21.73 -10.17 6.45
N LEU A 15 -21.94 -8.94 5.98
CA LEU A 15 -22.27 -8.65 4.58
C LEU A 15 -21.14 -9.10 3.65
N MET A 16 -19.88 -8.82 4.01
CA MET A 16 -18.73 -9.26 3.24
C MET A 16 -18.62 -10.79 3.19
N ASN A 17 -18.82 -11.47 4.31
CA ASN A 17 -18.86 -12.92 4.33
C ASN A 17 -20.00 -13.47 3.49
N HIS A 18 -21.18 -12.86 3.53
CA HIS A 18 -22.30 -13.26 2.70
C HIS A 18 -21.99 -13.11 1.21
N GLN A 19 -21.43 -11.98 0.78
CA GLN A 19 -21.02 -11.76 -0.60
C GLN A 19 -19.98 -12.78 -1.06
N TYR A 20 -19.03 -13.11 -0.20
CA TYR A 20 -17.98 -14.07 -0.49
C TYR A 20 -18.53 -15.49 -0.68
N PHE A 21 -19.47 -15.91 0.15
CA PHE A 21 -20.04 -17.27 0.10
C PHE A 21 -21.32 -17.39 -0.74
N GLN A 22 -21.81 -16.29 -1.33
CA GLN A 22 -23.06 -16.24 -2.11
C GLN A 22 -24.26 -16.88 -1.39
N GLN A 23 -24.30 -16.82 -0.08
CA GLN A 23 -25.36 -17.37 0.76
C GLN A 23 -26.18 -16.24 1.39
N PRO A 24 -27.53 -16.43 1.49
CA PRO A 24 -28.33 -15.51 2.28
C PRO A 24 -27.79 -15.44 3.70
N ILE A 25 -27.60 -14.24 4.22
CA ILE A 25 -27.18 -14.07 5.61
C ILE A 25 -28.17 -14.85 6.47
N PRO A 26 -27.74 -15.96 7.07
CA PRO A 26 -28.62 -16.75 7.89
C PRO A 26 -29.05 -15.85 9.02
N CYS A 27 -30.31 -15.66 9.12
CA CYS A 27 -31.03 -14.80 10.02
C CYS A 27 -30.14 -14.04 11.02
N TRP A 28 -29.98 -12.74 10.83
CA TRP A 28 -29.21 -11.86 11.74
C TRP A 28 -29.62 -12.00 13.20
N ASN A 29 -30.82 -12.55 13.42
CA ASN A 29 -31.37 -12.85 14.75
C ASN A 29 -30.78 -14.13 15.38
N ASP A 30 -29.90 -14.86 14.69
CA ASP A 30 -29.20 -15.98 15.30
C ASP A 30 -28.17 -15.45 16.32
N LEU A 31 -28.48 -15.69 17.59
CA LEU A 31 -27.66 -15.24 18.73
C LEU A 31 -26.23 -15.80 18.67
N ALA A 32 -26.05 -16.99 18.11
CA ALA A 32 -24.73 -17.62 17.99
C ALA A 32 -23.86 -16.87 16.97
N ILE A 33 -24.46 -16.42 15.85
CA ILE A 33 -23.76 -15.62 14.82
C ILE A 33 -23.42 -14.24 15.38
N GLN A 34 -24.34 -13.59 16.04
CA GLN A 34 -24.09 -12.29 16.68
C GLN A 34 -22.99 -12.39 17.75
N THR A 35 -23.00 -13.44 18.56
CA THR A 35 -22.00 -13.66 19.60
C THR A 35 -20.63 -13.92 18.99
N ARG A 36 -20.54 -14.73 17.94
CA ARG A 36 -19.29 -14.97 17.20
C ARG A 36 -18.75 -13.71 16.55
N ALA A 37 -19.61 -12.94 15.89
CA ALA A 37 -19.23 -11.68 15.28
C ALA A 37 -18.71 -10.67 16.31
N LYS A 38 -19.38 -10.56 17.46
CA LYS A 38 -18.94 -9.71 18.59
C LYS A 38 -17.60 -10.16 19.14
N PHE A 39 -17.40 -11.46 19.31
CA PHE A 39 -16.14 -12.03 19.80
C PHE A 39 -14.98 -11.77 18.85
N LEU A 40 -15.18 -12.02 17.56
CA LEU A 40 -14.16 -11.73 16.53
C LEU A 40 -13.81 -10.24 16.46
N LEU A 41 -14.82 -9.38 16.56
CA LEU A 41 -14.63 -7.94 16.57
C LEU A 41 -13.93 -7.45 17.85
N SER A 42 -14.24 -8.03 19.01
CA SER A 42 -13.53 -7.71 20.25
C SER A 42 -12.05 -8.02 20.13
N ASN A 43 -11.71 -9.21 19.59
CA ASN A 43 -10.32 -9.59 19.37
C ASN A 43 -9.61 -8.68 18.34
N ILE A 44 -10.30 -8.31 17.26
CA ILE A 44 -9.76 -7.36 16.27
C ILE A 44 -9.57 -5.98 16.91
N LEU A 45 -10.48 -5.56 17.78
CA LEU A 45 -10.42 -4.25 18.43
C LEU A 45 -9.43 -4.19 19.60
N GLU A 46 -9.15 -5.32 20.23
CA GLU A 46 -8.03 -5.42 21.19
C GLU A 46 -6.68 -5.30 20.49
N ILE A 47 -6.57 -5.82 19.27
CA ILE A 47 -5.38 -5.68 18.42
C ILE A 47 -5.35 -4.31 17.72
N TRP A 48 -6.51 -3.70 17.49
CA TRP A 48 -6.62 -2.42 16.75
C TRP A 48 -5.90 -1.25 17.42
N PRO A 49 -5.88 -1.06 18.76
CA PRO A 49 -5.04 -0.06 19.37
C PRO A 49 -3.54 -0.28 19.10
N ALA A 50 -3.10 -1.53 19.10
CA ALA A 50 -1.73 -1.86 18.75
C ALA A 50 -1.44 -1.64 17.25
N ILE A 51 -2.46 -1.79 16.39
CA ILE A 51 -2.40 -1.46 14.96
C ILE A 51 -2.55 0.07 14.77
N GLY A 52 -3.34 0.74 15.60
CA GLY A 52 -3.48 2.20 15.61
C GLY A 52 -2.27 2.92 16.20
N GLU A 53 -1.50 2.21 17.02
CA GLU A 53 -0.17 2.59 17.51
C GLU A 53 0.96 2.04 16.62
N ILE A 54 0.65 1.31 15.55
CA ILE A 54 1.57 1.38 14.41
C ILE A 54 1.67 2.86 14.15
N PRO A 55 2.80 3.50 14.49
CA PRO A 55 2.95 4.91 14.29
C PRO A 55 2.55 5.11 12.85
N THR A 56 1.39 5.72 12.63
CA THR A 56 1.12 6.35 11.33
C THR A 56 2.42 7.03 11.10
N PRO A 57 3.27 6.52 10.14
CA PRO A 57 4.62 7.05 10.00
C PRO A 57 4.39 8.52 10.01
N ARG A 58 4.82 9.16 11.14
CA ARG A 58 4.51 10.57 11.45
C ARG A 58 4.71 11.21 10.15
N THR A 59 3.59 11.48 9.57
CA THR A 59 3.42 11.81 8.20
C THR A 59 4.72 12.29 7.68
N ALA A 60 5.33 11.60 6.74
CA ALA A 60 6.56 12.05 6.09
C ALA A 60 6.37 13.44 5.45
N ALA A 61 5.37 14.17 5.89
CA ALA A 61 5.11 15.59 5.77
C ALA A 61 6.23 16.27 6.55
N GLY A 62 7.32 16.55 5.84
CA GLY A 62 8.49 17.21 6.38
C GLY A 62 9.79 16.41 6.29
N THR A 63 9.79 15.12 5.99
CA THR A 63 11.04 14.42 5.73
C THR A 63 11.43 14.51 4.26
N SER A 64 12.70 14.78 4.00
CA SER A 64 13.28 14.77 2.66
C SER A 64 14.24 13.60 2.53
N PRO A 65 14.17 12.82 1.44
CA PRO A 65 15.16 11.80 1.18
C PRO A 65 16.50 12.46 0.87
N VAL A 66 17.57 11.92 1.39
CA VAL A 66 18.93 12.39 1.13
C VAL A 66 19.75 11.38 0.36
N ARG A 67 19.36 10.11 0.42
CA ARG A 67 20.09 9.01 -0.20
C ARG A 67 19.16 7.84 -0.45
N LEU A 68 19.30 7.23 -1.62
CA LEU A 68 18.70 5.94 -1.95
C LEU A 68 19.80 4.92 -2.15
N VAL A 69 19.73 3.82 -1.44
CA VAL A 69 20.58 2.64 -1.67
C VAL A 69 19.75 1.57 -2.33
N PHE A 70 20.13 1.15 -3.53
CA PHE A 70 19.45 0.12 -4.29
C PHE A 70 20.45 -0.96 -4.71
N LEU A 71 20.21 -2.20 -4.28
CA LEU A 71 21.14 -3.33 -4.48
C LEU A 71 22.61 -3.00 -4.10
N GLY A 72 22.77 -2.27 -3.00
CA GLY A 72 24.07 -1.83 -2.50
C GLY A 72 24.70 -0.65 -3.26
N GLN A 73 24.03 -0.11 -4.27
CA GLN A 73 24.50 1.07 -5.00
C GLN A 73 23.86 2.35 -4.47
N ASP A 74 24.67 3.38 -4.31
CA ASP A 74 24.23 4.71 -3.91
C ASP A 74 23.66 5.48 -5.10
N ILE A 75 22.43 5.95 -4.95
CA ILE A 75 21.73 6.76 -5.94
C ILE A 75 21.37 8.11 -5.28
N GLY A 76 21.90 9.20 -5.80
CA GLY A 76 21.54 10.54 -5.33
C GLY A 76 20.08 10.85 -5.61
N VAL A 77 19.37 11.39 -4.62
CA VAL A 77 17.96 11.79 -4.72
C VAL A 77 17.75 13.11 -4.00
N ASP A 78 16.92 13.98 -4.57
CA ASP A 78 16.62 15.29 -4.04
C ASP A 78 15.16 15.40 -3.54
N SER A 79 14.33 14.46 -3.90
CA SER A 79 12.91 14.44 -3.56
C SER A 79 12.35 13.03 -3.50
N TRP A 80 11.20 12.86 -2.84
CA TRP A 80 10.46 11.61 -2.87
C TRP A 80 10.04 11.19 -4.29
N ARG A 81 9.80 12.15 -5.17
CA ARG A 81 9.49 11.87 -6.59
C ARG A 81 10.69 11.24 -7.28
N ASP A 82 11.89 11.73 -7.01
CA ASP A 82 13.12 11.15 -7.56
C ASP A 82 13.38 9.75 -7.01
N VAL A 83 13.07 9.51 -5.73
CA VAL A 83 13.12 8.15 -5.15
C VAL A 83 12.22 7.20 -5.94
N ALA A 84 10.97 7.60 -6.21
CA ALA A 84 10.04 6.76 -6.96
C ALA A 84 10.54 6.51 -8.39
N GLU A 85 10.96 7.56 -9.10
CA GLU A 85 11.43 7.47 -10.46
C GLU A 85 12.68 6.59 -10.58
N LYS A 86 13.71 6.87 -9.80
CA LYS A 86 14.98 6.14 -9.85
C LYS A 86 14.84 4.68 -9.41
N THR A 87 13.98 4.42 -8.43
CA THR A 87 13.65 3.04 -8.05
C THR A 87 12.97 2.32 -9.20
N THR A 88 12.00 2.97 -9.87
CA THR A 88 11.28 2.36 -10.99
C THR A 88 12.20 2.12 -12.18
N GLU A 89 13.02 3.10 -12.54
CA GLU A 89 14.00 2.96 -13.62
C GLU A 89 15.02 1.85 -13.35
N ALA A 90 15.49 1.71 -12.13
CA ALA A 90 16.39 0.63 -11.73
C ALA A 90 15.71 -0.74 -11.87
N ILE A 91 14.43 -0.85 -11.49
CA ILE A 91 13.65 -2.09 -11.66
C ILE A 91 13.45 -2.41 -13.15
N ILE A 92 13.12 -1.43 -13.98
CA ILE A 92 12.98 -1.62 -15.44
C ILE A 92 14.24 -2.25 -16.05
N GLN A 93 15.41 -1.91 -15.54
CA GLN A 93 16.67 -2.42 -16.06
C GLN A 93 16.99 -3.87 -15.65
N ILE A 94 16.39 -4.36 -14.58
CA ILE A 94 16.75 -5.65 -13.99
C ILE A 94 15.67 -6.73 -14.11
N VAL A 95 14.44 -6.37 -14.47
CA VAL A 95 13.34 -7.32 -14.61
C VAL A 95 12.81 -7.37 -16.04
N ASP A 96 12.67 -8.58 -16.57
CA ASP A 96 12.13 -8.78 -17.92
C ASP A 96 10.60 -8.62 -17.99
N ASN A 97 9.92 -8.80 -16.86
CA ASN A 97 8.46 -8.81 -16.76
C ASN A 97 7.87 -7.50 -16.20
N PHE A 98 8.52 -6.37 -16.39
CA PHE A 98 8.07 -5.09 -15.86
C PHE A 98 6.62 -4.75 -16.28
N ASP A 99 6.24 -5.06 -17.52
CA ASP A 99 4.89 -4.82 -18.03
C ASP A 99 3.81 -5.54 -17.24
N GLU A 100 4.07 -6.77 -16.78
CA GLU A 100 3.16 -7.51 -15.94
C GLU A 100 2.98 -6.84 -14.56
N ILE A 101 4.10 -6.41 -13.97
CA ILE A 101 4.09 -5.68 -12.70
C ILE A 101 3.32 -4.36 -12.84
N ALA A 102 3.60 -3.61 -13.89
CA ALA A 102 2.98 -2.31 -14.14
C ALA A 102 1.47 -2.43 -14.37
N ASN A 103 1.02 -3.47 -15.09
CA ASN A 103 -0.41 -3.74 -15.32
C ASN A 103 -1.19 -4.06 -14.03
N ILE A 104 -0.52 -4.47 -12.96
CA ILE A 104 -1.15 -4.67 -11.64
C ILE A 104 -1.12 -3.37 -10.82
N MET A 105 -0.21 -2.46 -11.12
CA MET A 105 0.04 -1.23 -10.36
C MET A 105 -0.56 0.01 -11.05
N THR A 106 -1.74 -0.11 -11.62
CA THR A 106 -2.38 0.90 -12.49
C THR A 106 -2.64 2.25 -11.84
N SER A 107 -2.70 2.34 -10.52
CA SER A 107 -2.79 3.61 -9.79
C SER A 107 -1.50 4.43 -9.85
N TYR A 108 -0.38 3.77 -10.16
CA TYR A 108 0.96 4.36 -10.15
C TYR A 108 1.62 4.37 -11.53
N LEU A 109 1.31 3.39 -12.37
CA LEU A 109 1.91 3.18 -13.69
C LEU A 109 0.83 3.05 -14.75
N SER A 110 1.06 3.66 -15.92
CA SER A 110 0.11 3.64 -17.04
C SER A 110 0.86 3.74 -18.37
N ARG A 111 0.25 3.25 -19.44
CA ARG A 111 0.72 3.52 -20.82
C ARG A 111 0.34 4.92 -21.29
N ASP A 112 -0.69 5.52 -20.68
CA ASP A 112 -1.14 6.87 -20.95
C ASP A 112 -0.72 7.83 -19.85
N PRO A 113 -0.46 9.12 -20.18
CA PRO A 113 -0.12 10.12 -19.19
C PRO A 113 -1.23 10.31 -18.13
N PHE A 114 -0.83 10.44 -16.87
CA PHE A 114 -1.77 10.79 -15.82
C PHE A 114 -2.24 12.25 -15.94
N PRO A 115 -3.50 12.54 -15.56
CA PRO A 115 -4.08 13.88 -15.80
C PRO A 115 -3.40 15.01 -15.02
N VAL A 116 -2.78 14.72 -13.86
CA VAL A 116 -2.26 15.79 -12.98
C VAL A 116 -0.75 15.93 -13.12
N ALA A 117 0.00 14.97 -12.61
CA ALA A 117 1.46 15.02 -12.65
C ALA A 117 2.01 13.63 -12.92
N ASN A 118 2.84 13.54 -13.94
CA ASN A 118 3.44 12.29 -14.35
C ASN A 118 4.88 12.49 -14.78
N ARG A 119 5.63 11.41 -14.85
CA ARG A 119 6.93 11.30 -15.50
C ARG A 119 6.92 10.15 -16.47
N GLN A 120 7.46 10.36 -17.64
CA GLN A 120 7.66 9.29 -18.62
C GLN A 120 8.94 8.54 -18.27
N LEU A 121 8.82 7.23 -18.21
CA LEU A 121 9.92 6.30 -17.94
C LEU A 121 10.62 5.89 -19.25
N THR A 122 11.83 5.37 -19.14
CA THR A 122 12.66 4.99 -20.30
C THR A 122 12.04 3.93 -21.19
N ASN A 123 11.17 3.08 -20.65
CA ASN A 123 10.45 2.03 -21.37
C ASN A 123 9.10 2.50 -21.96
N GLY A 124 8.81 3.81 -21.92
CA GLY A 124 7.59 4.40 -22.45
C GLY A 124 6.36 4.36 -21.55
N TRP A 125 6.46 3.83 -20.33
CA TRP A 125 5.42 3.94 -19.32
C TRP A 125 5.42 5.34 -18.69
N TYR A 126 4.28 5.72 -18.11
CA TYR A 126 4.14 6.93 -17.29
C TYR A 126 3.97 6.56 -15.84
N MET A 127 4.64 7.27 -14.96
CA MET A 127 4.53 7.14 -13.52
C MET A 127 3.77 8.35 -12.95
N ASN A 128 2.78 8.07 -12.09
CA ASN A 128 2.11 9.09 -11.30
C ASN A 128 3.06 9.62 -10.23
N VAL A 129 3.38 10.91 -10.27
CA VAL A 129 4.23 11.57 -9.28
C VAL A 129 3.47 12.53 -8.37
N ASN A 130 2.15 12.58 -8.48
CA ASN A 130 1.28 13.34 -7.59
C ASN A 130 0.94 12.52 -6.33
N LEU A 131 1.96 12.11 -5.61
CA LEU A 131 1.87 11.21 -4.46
C LEU A 131 2.50 11.85 -3.22
N SER A 132 1.95 11.52 -2.06
CA SER A 132 2.59 11.83 -0.78
C SER A 132 3.84 10.97 -0.57
N ALA A 133 4.76 11.42 0.30
CA ALA A 133 5.93 10.64 0.67
C ALA A 133 5.57 9.23 1.19
N ALA A 134 4.52 9.13 1.99
CA ALA A 134 4.03 7.84 2.48
C ALA A 134 3.54 6.93 1.34
N SER A 135 2.81 7.49 0.36
CA SER A 135 2.35 6.75 -0.82
C SER A 135 3.51 6.29 -1.69
N ILE A 136 4.54 7.13 -1.85
CA ILE A 136 5.76 6.77 -2.60
C ILE A 136 6.50 5.63 -1.91
N LYS A 137 6.67 5.69 -0.59
CA LYS A 137 7.27 4.58 0.17
C LYS A 137 6.49 3.28 -0.01
N GLY A 138 5.16 3.34 0.08
CA GLY A 138 4.28 2.19 -0.16
C GLY A 138 4.41 1.64 -1.58
N TYR A 139 4.42 2.53 -2.58
CA TYR A 139 4.64 2.20 -3.98
C TYR A 139 5.98 1.47 -4.18
N CYS A 140 7.09 2.06 -3.74
CA CYS A 140 8.42 1.47 -3.90
C CYS A 140 8.52 0.09 -3.24
N ARG A 141 8.01 -0.06 -2.01
CA ARG A 141 7.99 -1.36 -1.31
C ARG A 141 7.22 -2.43 -2.09
N THR A 142 6.07 -2.06 -2.63
CA THR A 142 5.25 -2.97 -3.43
C THR A 142 5.98 -3.35 -4.72
N LEU A 143 6.59 -2.37 -5.39
CA LEU A 143 7.35 -2.58 -6.62
C LEU A 143 8.53 -3.53 -6.37
N ILE A 144 9.34 -3.28 -5.34
CA ILE A 144 10.46 -4.12 -4.91
C ILE A 144 10.01 -5.57 -4.68
N THR A 145 8.96 -5.77 -3.89
CA THR A 145 8.45 -7.12 -3.57
C THR A 145 7.96 -7.84 -4.83
N ARG A 146 7.25 -7.14 -5.72
CA ARG A 146 6.75 -7.74 -6.98
C ARG A 146 7.85 -8.04 -7.97
N SER A 147 8.98 -7.36 -7.89
CA SER A 147 10.18 -7.63 -8.69
C SER A 147 11.02 -8.79 -8.13
N GLY A 148 10.56 -9.48 -7.09
CA GLY A 148 11.29 -10.59 -6.47
C GLY A 148 12.44 -10.15 -5.57
N LEU A 149 12.57 -8.85 -5.30
CA LEU A 149 13.57 -8.29 -4.41
C LEU A 149 13.08 -8.22 -2.98
N THR A 150 14.01 -8.06 -2.05
CA THR A 150 13.72 -7.92 -0.62
C THR A 150 13.75 -6.44 -0.19
N GLN A 151 13.17 -6.14 0.97
CA GLN A 151 13.23 -4.79 1.51
C GLN A 151 14.67 -4.35 1.89
N ASN A 152 15.58 -5.30 2.04
CA ASN A 152 17.00 -5.01 2.30
C ASN A 152 17.72 -4.50 1.06
N ASP A 153 17.20 -4.80 -0.13
CA ASP A 153 17.76 -4.37 -1.41
C ASP A 153 17.42 -2.91 -1.75
N TRP A 154 16.54 -2.30 -0.94
CA TRP A 154 16.08 -0.94 -1.13
C TRP A 154 16.01 -0.19 0.20
N GLN A 155 16.80 0.84 0.38
CA GLN A 155 16.85 1.65 1.59
C GLN A 155 16.87 3.13 1.23
N VAL A 156 16.12 3.95 1.96
CA VAL A 156 16.11 5.40 1.82
C VAL A 156 16.50 6.02 3.14
N GLU A 157 17.53 6.83 3.11
CA GLU A 157 17.96 7.68 4.22
C GLU A 157 17.18 9.01 4.15
N GLU A 158 16.63 9.41 5.28
CA GLU A 158 15.76 10.59 5.41
C GLU A 158 16.38 11.60 6.38
N ARG A 159 16.11 12.86 6.09
CA ARG A 159 16.50 14.00 6.93
C ARG A 159 15.28 14.70 7.52
#